data_743301c09a673c202ca2ea3b46d42f85
#
_entry.id   743301c09a673c202ca2ea3b46d42f85
#
_cell.length_a   1.000
_cell.length_b   1.000
_cell.length_c   1.000
_cell.angle_alpha   90.00
_cell.angle_beta   90.00
_cell.angle_gamma   90.00
#
_symmetry.space_group_name_H-M   'P 1'
#
loop_
_entity.id
_entity.type
_entity.pdbx_description
1 polymer ?
#
loop_
_entity_poly.entity_id
_entity_poly.type
_entity_poly.pdbx_seq_one_letter_code
_entity_poly.pdbx_strand_id
1 'polypeptide(L)'
;MQARPRFYTAVLKDHLENHRQMALVSGPRQVGKTTTCRLLSDQYLNWDNSDDRRNLLHGPAALAETLGLDRLRPKPPIALLDELHKYSKWKSMLKGFFDTYGDRVHLIVTGSSRLDIFRRGSDSLMGRYLVYRMHPWSVGEGLHTNLPPGEIRPPAQVSSAEWDALWEHGGFPEPFLRRDSRFTRRWRSLRQEQLSREDLREVAQVADLGTMETLMQILAERSAQQLIYSNLAREIQVSVDTVKRWVDLLTRLHYGFMVRPWFTNIAKALRKEPKWFLRDWGGLADDGARAETLVACHLLKAVDGWTDLGFGEFELRYLRDKQKREVDFLVVKNHKPWFLLEVKMSDTSLSPSLAHFQTQTRAAHAFQLVVSLAYQPADCFRVHRPVVVPARTFLSQLL
;
A
#
# COMPACT_ATOMS: atom_id res chain seq x y z
N MET A 1 21.14 1.04 13.59
CA MET A 1 20.98 0.52 12.22
C MET A 1 20.82 1.72 11.30
N GLN A 2 21.70 1.93 10.32
CA GLN A 2 21.51 3.01 9.34
C GLN A 2 20.23 2.77 8.53
N ALA A 3 19.41 3.81 8.40
CA ALA A 3 18.19 3.71 7.59
C ALA A 3 18.55 3.51 6.11
N ARG A 4 18.13 2.40 5.53
CA ARG A 4 18.30 2.16 4.09
C ARG A 4 17.40 3.13 3.32
N PRO A 5 17.91 3.82 2.27
CA PRO A 5 17.10 4.73 1.47
C PRO A 5 15.87 4.04 0.90
N ARG A 6 14.74 4.72 0.94
CA ARG A 6 13.48 4.27 0.36
C ARG A 6 13.24 4.98 -0.98
N PHE A 7 12.56 4.32 -1.90
CA PHE A 7 12.05 4.91 -3.14
C PHE A 7 11.27 6.21 -2.87
N TYR A 8 10.48 6.23 -1.81
CA TYR A 8 9.68 7.39 -1.40
C TYR A 8 10.52 8.63 -1.05
N THR A 9 11.79 8.47 -0.71
CA THR A 9 12.70 9.61 -0.50
C THR A 9 12.89 10.40 -1.79
N ALA A 10 13.06 9.70 -2.93
CA ALA A 10 13.18 10.35 -4.24
C ALA A 10 11.84 10.99 -4.67
N VAL A 11 10.72 10.29 -4.44
CA VAL A 11 9.38 10.81 -4.73
C VAL A 11 9.08 12.10 -3.97
N LEU A 12 9.37 12.11 -2.67
CA LEU A 12 9.12 13.30 -1.84
C LEU A 12 10.09 14.45 -2.16
N LYS A 13 11.35 14.16 -2.53
CA LYS A 13 12.27 15.21 -3.01
C LYS A 13 11.75 15.88 -4.27
N ASP A 14 11.35 15.09 -5.25
CA ASP A 14 10.74 15.60 -6.48
C ASP A 14 9.48 16.44 -6.21
N HIS A 15 8.63 15.96 -5.28
CA HIS A 15 7.47 16.73 -4.86
C HIS A 15 7.84 18.09 -4.28
N LEU A 16 8.80 18.14 -3.34
CA LEU A 16 9.22 19.36 -2.67
C LEU A 16 9.90 20.37 -3.63
N GLU A 17 10.49 19.87 -4.71
CA GLU A 17 11.14 20.70 -5.75
C GLU A 17 10.13 21.23 -6.79
N ASN A 18 9.11 20.46 -7.13
CA ASN A 18 8.25 20.71 -8.29
C ASN A 18 6.80 21.05 -7.95
N HIS A 19 6.35 20.86 -6.70
CA HIS A 19 4.96 21.06 -6.32
C HIS A 19 4.81 21.99 -5.11
N ARG A 20 3.84 22.89 -5.22
CA ARG A 20 3.46 23.80 -4.14
C ARG A 20 2.62 23.13 -3.05
N GLN A 21 1.87 22.10 -3.42
CA GLN A 21 0.93 21.40 -2.56
C GLN A 21 1.63 20.72 -1.38
N MET A 22 0.89 20.47 -0.30
CA MET A 22 1.36 19.63 0.79
C MET A 22 1.54 18.19 0.34
N ALA A 23 2.58 17.51 0.79
CA ALA A 23 2.74 16.07 0.61
C ALA A 23 2.04 15.30 1.75
N LEU A 24 0.95 14.59 1.47
CA LEU A 24 0.31 13.70 2.44
C LEU A 24 0.84 12.28 2.25
N VAL A 25 1.55 11.76 3.25
CA VAL A 25 2.12 10.41 3.21
C VAL A 25 1.27 9.47 4.06
N SER A 26 0.52 8.59 3.41
CA SER A 26 -0.32 7.58 4.04
C SER A 26 0.28 6.17 3.93
N GLY A 27 -0.22 5.23 4.72
CA GLY A 27 0.21 3.83 4.66
C GLY A 27 0.22 3.14 6.01
N PRO A 28 0.49 1.82 6.05
CA PRO A 28 0.44 1.03 7.29
C PRO A 28 1.36 1.59 8.38
N ARG A 29 1.03 1.31 9.64
CA ARG A 29 1.97 1.54 10.75
C ARG A 29 3.25 0.73 10.52
N GLN A 30 4.39 1.24 11.00
CA GLN A 30 5.71 0.59 10.91
C GLN A 30 6.23 0.37 9.47
N VAL A 31 5.65 1.04 8.46
CA VAL A 31 6.13 0.98 7.07
C VAL A 31 7.30 1.93 6.79
N GLY A 32 7.63 2.81 7.75
CA GLY A 32 8.76 3.73 7.67
C GLY A 32 8.41 5.16 7.24
N LYS A 33 7.13 5.59 7.32
CA LYS A 33 6.69 6.95 6.97
C LYS A 33 7.50 8.03 7.68
N THR A 34 7.44 8.05 9.01
CA THR A 34 8.14 9.04 9.84
C THR A 34 9.64 9.03 9.58
N THR A 35 10.26 7.84 9.52
CA THR A 35 11.70 7.69 9.25
C THR A 35 12.08 8.30 7.90
N THR A 36 11.33 8.00 6.83
CA THR A 36 11.60 8.53 5.49
C THR A 36 11.39 10.04 5.41
N CYS A 37 10.30 10.55 5.98
CA CYS A 37 9.97 11.98 5.93
C CYS A 37 10.94 12.82 6.79
N ARG A 38 11.41 12.30 7.93
CA ARG A 38 12.41 12.98 8.77
C ARG A 38 13.76 13.17 8.09
N LEU A 39 14.12 12.32 7.12
CA LEU A 39 15.35 12.51 6.34
C LEU A 39 15.30 13.76 5.44
N LEU A 40 14.11 14.27 5.18
CA LEU A 40 13.88 15.42 4.29
C LEU A 40 13.46 16.68 5.05
N SER A 41 13.03 16.56 6.30
CA SER A 41 12.46 17.67 7.05
C SER A 41 13.51 18.43 7.88
N ASP A 42 13.42 19.75 7.84
CA ASP A 42 14.23 20.65 8.71
C ASP A 42 13.61 20.74 10.11
N GLN A 43 12.28 20.59 10.19
CA GLN A 43 11.51 20.70 11.41
C GLN A 43 10.50 19.57 11.52
N TYR A 44 10.39 19.00 12.72
CA TYR A 44 9.53 17.88 13.03
C TYR A 44 8.63 18.18 14.21
N LEU A 45 7.33 18.11 14.01
CA LEU A 45 6.31 18.21 15.05
C LEU A 45 5.47 16.94 15.07
N ASN A 46 5.32 16.37 16.27
CA ASN A 46 4.57 15.14 16.47
C ASN A 46 3.35 15.39 17.35
N TRP A 47 2.16 15.07 16.86
CA TRP A 47 0.93 15.23 17.64
C TRP A 47 0.94 14.46 18.98
N ASP A 48 1.66 13.34 19.06
CA ASP A 48 1.77 12.55 20.29
C ASP A 48 2.69 13.18 21.33
N ASN A 49 3.53 14.14 20.95
CA ASN A 49 4.31 14.96 21.86
C ASN A 49 3.43 16.08 22.44
N SER A 50 3.41 16.23 23.77
CA SER A 50 2.55 17.19 24.46
C SER A 50 2.89 18.66 24.13
N ASP A 51 4.14 18.97 23.92
CA ASP A 51 4.60 20.34 23.65
C ASP A 51 4.31 20.73 22.20
N ASP A 52 4.61 19.83 21.26
CA ASP A 52 4.25 20.02 19.85
C ASP A 52 2.74 20.15 19.67
N ARG A 53 1.96 19.29 20.34
CA ARG A 53 0.50 19.35 20.34
C ARG A 53 -0.02 20.68 20.87
N ARG A 54 0.57 21.22 21.93
CA ARG A 54 0.20 22.54 22.47
C ARG A 54 0.40 23.63 21.42
N ASN A 55 1.55 23.65 20.75
CA ASN A 55 1.86 24.60 19.69
C ASN A 55 0.86 24.50 18.52
N LEU A 56 0.53 23.27 18.09
CA LEU A 56 -0.44 23.04 17.04
C LEU A 56 -1.88 23.50 17.41
N LEU A 57 -2.26 23.39 18.69
CA LEU A 57 -3.58 23.82 19.20
C LEU A 57 -3.71 25.35 19.30
N HIS A 58 -2.62 26.10 19.39
CA HIS A 58 -2.66 27.56 19.38
C HIS A 58 -2.96 28.15 18.00
N GLY A 59 -3.03 27.32 16.97
CA GLY A 59 -3.49 27.67 15.62
C GLY A 59 -2.39 28.06 14.64
N PRO A 60 -2.78 28.52 13.42
CA PRO A 60 -1.86 28.74 12.31
C PRO A 60 -0.75 29.75 12.58
N ALA A 61 -1.02 30.83 13.31
CA ALA A 61 -0.02 31.87 13.63
C ALA A 61 1.07 31.35 14.56
N ALA A 62 0.71 30.62 15.61
CA ALA A 62 1.66 30.01 16.52
C ALA A 62 2.52 28.93 15.84
N LEU A 63 1.93 28.16 14.94
CA LEU A 63 2.69 27.21 14.12
C LEU A 63 3.68 27.94 13.20
N ALA A 64 3.28 29.06 12.56
CA ALA A 64 4.17 29.85 11.72
C ALA A 64 5.36 30.43 12.50
N GLU A 65 5.13 30.90 13.73
CA GLU A 65 6.18 31.37 14.65
C GLU A 65 7.12 30.22 15.05
N THR A 66 6.56 29.06 15.44
CA THR A 66 7.34 27.85 15.78
C THR A 66 8.24 27.42 14.61
N LEU A 67 7.74 27.50 13.38
CA LEU A 67 8.50 27.19 12.18
C LEU A 67 9.45 28.32 11.75
N GLY A 68 9.43 29.47 12.42
CA GLY A 68 10.26 30.64 12.12
C GLY A 68 10.01 31.20 10.72
N LEU A 69 8.74 31.28 10.28
CA LEU A 69 8.36 31.76 8.96
C LEU A 69 8.42 33.29 8.83
N ASP A 70 8.64 33.99 9.94
CA ASP A 70 8.92 35.42 10.02
C ASP A 70 10.37 35.78 9.69
N ARG A 71 11.26 34.81 9.57
CA ARG A 71 12.69 35.00 9.30
C ARG A 71 13.01 34.88 7.83
N LEU A 72 13.87 35.78 7.33
CA LEU A 72 14.40 35.67 5.97
C LEU A 72 15.24 34.42 5.81
N ARG A 73 14.91 33.58 4.85
CA ARG A 73 15.61 32.34 4.54
C ARG A 73 15.89 32.23 3.05
N PRO A 74 16.97 31.56 2.63
CA PRO A 74 17.28 31.37 1.20
C PRO A 74 16.30 30.40 0.52
N LYS A 75 15.69 29.49 1.28
CA LYS A 75 14.64 28.54 0.84
C LYS A 75 13.59 28.34 1.91
N PRO A 76 12.34 28.08 1.54
CA PRO A 76 11.31 27.69 2.48
C PRO A 76 11.74 26.46 3.30
N PRO A 77 11.53 26.43 4.63
CA PRO A 77 11.80 25.25 5.43
C PRO A 77 10.86 24.12 5.09
N ILE A 78 11.30 22.88 5.28
CA ILE A 78 10.48 21.68 5.13
C ILE A 78 10.01 21.26 6.53
N ALA A 79 8.72 21.35 6.79
CA ALA A 79 8.12 20.96 8.06
C ALA A 79 7.36 19.62 7.93
N LEU A 80 7.66 18.71 8.84
CA LEU A 80 6.96 17.43 8.98
C LEU A 80 5.98 17.50 10.15
N LEU A 81 4.68 17.33 9.84
CA LEU A 81 3.62 17.19 10.82
C LEU A 81 3.22 15.71 10.92
N ASP A 82 3.64 15.05 11.99
CA ASP A 82 3.45 13.60 12.18
C ASP A 82 2.21 13.32 13.03
N GLU A 83 1.44 12.28 12.65
CA GLU A 83 0.23 11.81 13.33
C GLU A 83 -0.86 12.90 13.51
N LEU A 84 -0.83 13.97 12.70
CA LEU A 84 -1.74 15.11 12.83
C LEU A 84 -3.23 14.73 12.69
N HIS A 85 -3.53 13.62 12.02
CA HIS A 85 -4.89 13.09 11.85
C HIS A 85 -5.60 12.77 13.18
N LYS A 86 -4.88 12.65 14.29
CA LYS A 86 -5.46 12.46 15.63
C LYS A 86 -6.15 13.73 16.16
N TYR A 87 -5.82 14.90 15.61
CA TYR A 87 -6.51 16.14 15.92
C TYR A 87 -7.83 16.23 15.16
N SER A 88 -8.96 16.32 15.85
CA SER A 88 -10.29 16.32 15.23
C SER A 88 -10.51 17.47 14.22
N LYS A 89 -9.89 18.65 14.43
CA LYS A 89 -10.01 19.84 13.57
C LYS A 89 -8.82 20.03 12.60
N TRP A 90 -7.97 19.03 12.43
CA TRP A 90 -6.74 19.14 11.66
C TRP A 90 -6.93 19.62 10.19
N LYS A 91 -8.05 19.27 9.51
CA LYS A 91 -8.33 19.72 8.14
C LYS A 91 -8.48 21.22 8.06
N SER A 92 -9.31 21.80 8.93
CA SER A 92 -9.54 23.25 8.95
C SER A 92 -8.29 23.99 9.39
N MET A 93 -7.51 23.43 10.32
CA MET A 93 -6.23 23.98 10.75
C MET A 93 -5.22 23.98 9.59
N LEU A 94 -5.02 22.85 8.92
CA LEU A 94 -4.12 22.77 7.75
C LEU A 94 -4.58 23.67 6.60
N LYS A 95 -5.89 23.76 6.35
CA LYS A 95 -6.43 24.67 5.32
C LYS A 95 -6.04 26.11 5.63
N GLY A 96 -6.37 26.58 6.84
CA GLY A 96 -6.07 27.96 7.26
C GLY A 96 -4.57 28.24 7.23
N PHE A 97 -3.75 27.30 7.69
CA PHE A 97 -2.31 27.44 7.66
C PHE A 97 -1.75 27.49 6.23
N PHE A 98 -2.15 26.58 5.37
CA PHE A 98 -1.67 26.51 4.00
C PHE A 98 -2.12 27.72 3.16
N ASP A 99 -3.36 28.17 3.33
CA ASP A 99 -3.88 29.33 2.61
C ASP A 99 -3.14 30.63 3.00
N THR A 100 -2.58 30.70 4.22
CA THR A 100 -1.89 31.88 4.73
C THR A 100 -0.37 31.82 4.54
N TYR A 101 0.24 30.64 4.72
CA TYR A 101 1.68 30.47 4.79
C TYR A 101 2.28 29.52 3.76
N GLY A 102 1.46 28.89 2.90
CA GLY A 102 1.88 27.84 1.99
C GLY A 102 2.99 28.21 1.00
N ASP A 103 3.19 29.50 0.73
CA ASP A 103 4.28 29.98 -0.13
C ASP A 103 5.62 30.13 0.63
N ARG A 104 5.60 29.99 1.96
CA ARG A 104 6.77 30.17 2.85
C ARG A 104 7.29 28.89 3.47
N VAL A 105 6.62 27.75 3.23
CA VAL A 105 6.94 26.47 3.85
C VAL A 105 6.52 25.31 2.97
N HIS A 106 7.35 24.27 2.89
CA HIS A 106 6.93 22.99 2.34
C HIS A 106 6.43 22.10 3.46
N LEU A 107 5.24 21.53 3.30
CA LEU A 107 4.62 20.68 4.33
C LEU A 107 4.59 19.22 3.88
N ILE A 108 5.12 18.36 4.76
CA ILE A 108 4.89 16.92 4.71
C ILE A 108 3.99 16.57 5.89
N VAL A 109 2.88 15.90 5.64
CA VAL A 109 1.95 15.45 6.68
C VAL A 109 1.89 13.95 6.62
N THR A 110 2.23 13.28 7.72
CA THR A 110 2.10 11.84 7.82
C THR A 110 0.91 11.45 8.68
N GLY A 111 0.40 10.27 8.41
CA GLY A 111 -0.63 9.68 9.23
C GLY A 111 -0.86 8.23 8.85
N SER A 112 -1.51 7.52 9.77
CA SER A 112 -1.97 6.16 9.53
C SER A 112 -3.22 6.18 8.62
N SER A 113 -3.92 5.08 8.57
CA SER A 113 -5.13 4.79 7.78
C SER A 113 -6.19 5.90 7.69
N ARG A 114 -6.24 6.83 8.64
CA ARG A 114 -7.22 7.93 8.63
C ARG A 114 -6.99 8.96 7.53
N LEU A 115 -5.78 9.07 6.99
CA LEU A 115 -5.53 9.95 5.85
C LEU A 115 -6.17 9.43 4.55
N ASP A 116 -6.36 8.12 4.38
CA ASP A 116 -7.04 7.54 3.22
C ASP A 116 -8.57 7.77 3.20
N ILE A 117 -9.16 8.19 4.33
CA ILE A 117 -10.60 8.50 4.45
C ILE A 117 -10.97 9.77 3.64
N PHE A 118 -9.99 10.56 3.18
CA PHE A 118 -10.21 11.82 2.45
C PHE A 118 -10.91 11.68 1.10
N ARG A 119 -10.89 10.50 0.51
CA ARG A 119 -11.53 10.28 -0.79
C ARG A 119 -13.06 10.30 -0.77
N ARG A 120 -13.69 10.39 0.42
CA ARG A 120 -15.15 10.33 0.56
C ARG A 120 -15.67 11.47 1.47
N GLY A 121 -16.04 12.60 0.88
CA GLY A 121 -16.69 13.71 1.59
C GLY A 121 -16.31 15.06 1.03
N SER A 122 -17.01 16.14 1.42
CA SER A 122 -16.68 17.52 1.08
C SER A 122 -15.30 17.88 1.64
N ASP A 123 -14.27 17.75 0.81
CA ASP A 123 -12.89 17.92 1.26
C ASP A 123 -12.50 19.39 1.21
N SER A 124 -12.41 20.00 2.39
CA SER A 124 -11.94 21.37 2.54
C SER A 124 -10.49 21.61 2.10
N LEU A 125 -9.73 20.52 1.84
CA LEU A 125 -8.32 20.56 1.42
C LEU A 125 -8.12 20.31 -0.07
N MET A 126 -9.18 20.15 -0.86
CA MET A 126 -9.08 19.91 -2.31
C MET A 126 -8.14 20.92 -2.99
N GLY A 127 -7.23 20.43 -3.85
CA GLY A 127 -6.24 21.23 -4.57
C GLY A 127 -5.03 21.69 -3.74
N ARG A 128 -4.99 21.40 -2.42
CA ARG A 128 -3.92 21.81 -1.51
C ARG A 128 -2.92 20.73 -1.18
N TYR A 129 -3.15 19.47 -1.58
CA TYR A 129 -2.27 18.35 -1.29
C TYR A 129 -2.19 17.35 -2.45
N LEU A 130 -1.09 16.60 -2.48
CA LEU A 130 -0.92 15.37 -3.23
C LEU A 130 -0.71 14.22 -2.24
N VAL A 131 -1.27 13.03 -2.54
CA VAL A 131 -1.18 11.87 -1.67
C VAL A 131 -0.12 10.91 -2.19
N TYR A 132 0.73 10.42 -1.29
CA TYR A 132 1.73 9.40 -1.55
C TYR A 132 1.48 8.19 -0.64
N ARG A 133 1.14 7.05 -1.24
CA ARG A 133 0.83 5.81 -0.52
C ARG A 133 2.09 4.99 -0.31
N MET A 134 2.58 4.98 0.92
CA MET A 134 3.78 4.22 1.27
C MET A 134 3.43 2.77 1.58
N HIS A 135 4.03 1.84 0.83
CA HIS A 135 3.86 0.41 0.97
C HIS A 135 5.07 -0.25 1.64
N PRO A 136 4.93 -1.53 2.09
CA PRO A 136 6.07 -2.34 2.47
C PRO A 136 7.12 -2.44 1.35
N TRP A 137 8.30 -2.91 1.69
CA TRP A 137 9.42 -3.08 0.76
C TRP A 137 9.03 -4.02 -0.39
N SER A 138 9.52 -3.75 -1.59
CA SER A 138 9.31 -4.57 -2.79
C SER A 138 10.65 -4.95 -3.43
N VAL A 139 10.64 -5.90 -4.34
CA VAL A 139 11.81 -6.27 -5.15
C VAL A 139 12.31 -5.05 -5.93
N GLY A 140 11.42 -4.35 -6.62
CA GLY A 140 11.78 -3.16 -7.41
C GLY A 140 12.40 -2.06 -6.55
N GLU A 141 11.82 -1.75 -5.38
CA GLU A 141 12.40 -0.76 -4.47
C GLU A 141 13.74 -1.20 -3.89
N GLY A 142 13.95 -2.49 -3.66
CA GLY A 142 15.24 -3.05 -3.22
C GLY A 142 16.36 -2.80 -4.22
N LEU A 143 16.02 -2.75 -5.49
CA LEU A 143 16.95 -2.54 -6.62
C LEU A 143 17.09 -1.05 -7.00
N HIS A 144 16.01 -0.28 -6.86
CA HIS A 144 15.93 1.07 -7.40
C HIS A 144 15.27 2.03 -6.39
N THR A 145 16.04 2.98 -5.90
CA THR A 145 15.55 4.04 -4.99
C THR A 145 15.34 5.38 -5.69
N ASN A 146 15.66 5.48 -6.98
CA ASN A 146 15.44 6.65 -7.84
C ASN A 146 14.04 6.65 -8.47
N LEU A 147 13.59 7.79 -8.98
CA LEU A 147 12.35 7.89 -9.73
C LEU A 147 12.40 7.03 -11.01
N PRO A 148 11.29 6.35 -11.36
CA PRO A 148 11.22 5.58 -12.58
C PRO A 148 11.02 6.51 -13.79
N PRO A 149 11.63 6.18 -14.95
CA PRO A 149 11.40 6.93 -16.19
C PRO A 149 10.01 6.67 -16.79
N GLY A 150 9.31 5.66 -16.33
CA GLY A 150 7.99 5.23 -16.78
C GLY A 150 7.44 4.13 -15.87
N GLU A 151 6.36 3.48 -16.28
CA GLU A 151 5.67 2.45 -15.46
C GLU A 151 6.55 1.21 -15.25
N ILE A 152 7.25 0.79 -16.29
CA ILE A 152 8.05 -0.43 -16.30
C ILE A 152 9.53 -0.08 -16.38
N ARG A 153 10.30 -0.68 -15.48
CA ARG A 153 11.77 -0.57 -15.45
C ARG A 153 12.42 -1.70 -16.23
N PRO A 154 13.65 -1.53 -16.71
CA PRO A 154 14.46 -2.65 -17.19
C PRO A 154 14.59 -3.73 -16.09
N PRO A 155 14.63 -5.03 -16.48
CA PRO A 155 14.82 -6.10 -15.52
C PRO A 155 16.19 -5.98 -14.84
N ALA A 156 16.20 -6.22 -13.52
CA ALA A 156 17.41 -6.20 -12.71
C ALA A 156 17.42 -7.38 -11.75
N GLN A 157 18.62 -7.93 -11.49
CA GLN A 157 18.76 -9.13 -10.68
C GLN A 157 18.72 -8.78 -9.19
N VAL A 158 17.72 -9.29 -8.48
CA VAL A 158 17.69 -9.28 -7.02
C VAL A 158 18.61 -10.40 -6.48
N SER A 159 19.38 -10.12 -5.45
CA SER A 159 20.20 -11.15 -4.80
C SER A 159 19.33 -12.21 -4.14
N SER A 160 19.80 -13.46 -4.11
CA SER A 160 19.06 -14.55 -3.42
C SER A 160 18.81 -14.21 -1.95
N ALA A 161 19.78 -13.60 -1.26
CA ALA A 161 19.63 -13.22 0.13
C ALA A 161 18.53 -12.15 0.37
N GLU A 162 18.31 -11.23 -0.58
CA GLU A 162 17.20 -10.24 -0.49
C GLU A 162 15.86 -10.85 -0.87
N TRP A 163 15.84 -11.73 -1.86
CA TRP A 163 14.65 -12.47 -2.21
C TRP A 163 14.17 -13.36 -1.07
N ASP A 164 15.09 -14.16 -0.47
CA ASP A 164 14.78 -15.04 0.64
C ASP A 164 14.33 -14.25 1.88
N ALA A 165 14.96 -13.08 2.12
CA ALA A 165 14.53 -12.19 3.19
C ALA A 165 13.11 -11.64 2.96
N LEU A 166 12.75 -11.22 1.72
CA LEU A 166 11.39 -10.81 1.39
C LEU A 166 10.39 -11.95 1.53
N TRP A 167 10.78 -13.15 1.12
CA TRP A 167 9.95 -14.35 1.23
C TRP A 167 9.65 -14.72 2.67
N GLU A 168 10.68 -14.78 3.52
CA GLU A 168 10.55 -15.24 4.91
C GLU A 168 10.04 -14.15 5.86
N HIS A 169 10.61 -12.94 5.76
CA HIS A 169 10.36 -11.88 6.72
C HIS A 169 9.29 -10.89 6.29
N GLY A 170 8.82 -10.95 5.03
CA GLY A 170 7.87 -10.00 4.48
C GLY A 170 8.53 -8.67 4.11
N GLY A 171 7.72 -7.71 3.67
CA GLY A 171 8.21 -6.41 3.19
C GLY A 171 8.21 -5.29 4.23
N PHE A 172 7.79 -5.52 5.49
CA PHE A 172 7.90 -4.49 6.52
C PHE A 172 9.36 -4.23 6.87
N PRO A 173 9.80 -2.94 6.94
CA PRO A 173 11.23 -2.61 7.00
C PRO A 173 12.00 -3.29 8.13
N GLU A 174 11.46 -3.30 9.34
CA GLU A 174 12.20 -3.78 10.51
C GLU A 174 12.47 -5.30 10.45
N PRO A 175 11.49 -6.20 10.24
CA PRO A 175 11.77 -7.62 10.09
C PRO A 175 12.58 -7.92 8.83
N PHE A 176 12.32 -7.24 7.71
CA PHE A 176 13.06 -7.42 6.45
C PHE A 176 14.55 -7.08 6.59
N LEU A 177 14.89 -5.98 7.27
CA LEU A 177 16.28 -5.56 7.45
C LEU A 177 17.01 -6.39 8.51
N ARG A 178 16.30 -6.84 9.54
CA ARG A 178 16.90 -7.59 10.64
C ARG A 178 17.16 -9.05 10.31
N ARG A 179 16.31 -9.67 9.47
CA ARG A 179 16.46 -11.06 8.99
C ARG A 179 16.61 -12.09 10.10
N ASP A 180 15.92 -11.89 11.21
CA ASP A 180 15.89 -12.78 12.36
C ASP A 180 14.49 -13.36 12.53
N SER A 181 14.35 -14.69 12.40
CA SER A 181 13.05 -15.36 12.42
C SER A 181 12.37 -15.32 13.80
N ARG A 182 13.14 -15.27 14.91
CA ARG A 182 12.57 -15.10 16.26
C ARG A 182 12.02 -13.69 16.44
N PHE A 183 12.80 -12.70 16.02
CA PHE A 183 12.38 -11.31 16.04
C PHE A 183 11.14 -11.11 15.17
N THR A 184 11.14 -11.62 13.94
CA THR A 184 10.03 -11.48 12.99
C THR A 184 8.72 -12.04 13.56
N ARG A 185 8.75 -13.22 14.19
CA ARG A 185 7.57 -13.81 14.86
C ARG A 185 7.05 -12.91 15.99
N ARG A 186 7.96 -12.45 16.86
CA ARG A 186 7.62 -11.55 17.98
C ARG A 186 7.05 -10.21 17.47
N TRP A 187 7.66 -9.65 16.44
CA TRP A 187 7.23 -8.41 15.82
C TRP A 187 5.82 -8.52 15.23
N ARG A 188 5.51 -9.61 14.53
CA ARG A 188 4.17 -9.88 13.98
C ARG A 188 3.11 -10.00 15.08
N SER A 189 3.41 -10.73 16.13
CA SER A 189 2.51 -10.87 17.28
C SER A 189 2.20 -9.51 17.91
N LEU A 190 3.23 -8.72 18.20
CA LEU A 190 3.05 -7.37 18.77
C LEU A 190 2.29 -6.44 17.84
N ARG A 191 2.58 -6.48 16.54
CA ARG A 191 1.87 -5.66 15.56
C ARG A 191 0.40 -6.03 15.46
N GLN A 192 0.07 -7.32 15.51
CA GLN A 192 -1.32 -7.78 15.52
C GLN A 192 -2.04 -7.35 16.80
N GLU A 193 -1.38 -7.46 17.96
CA GLU A 193 -1.91 -7.00 19.23
C GLU A 193 -2.15 -5.48 19.26
N GLN A 194 -1.21 -4.68 18.75
CA GLN A 194 -1.38 -3.23 18.64
C GLN A 194 -2.55 -2.86 17.71
N LEU A 195 -2.68 -3.53 16.58
CA LEU A 195 -3.79 -3.30 15.66
C LEU A 195 -5.13 -3.60 16.33
N SER A 196 -5.25 -4.75 17.03
CA SER A 196 -6.49 -5.16 17.67
C SER A 196 -6.84 -4.30 18.90
N ARG A 197 -5.87 -3.94 19.72
CA ARG A 197 -6.11 -3.27 21.00
C ARG A 197 -6.07 -1.74 20.93
N GLU A 198 -5.21 -1.17 20.10
CA GLU A 198 -5.04 0.28 20.02
C GLU A 198 -5.86 0.86 18.86
N ASP A 199 -5.55 0.42 17.62
CA ASP A 199 -6.13 1.01 16.42
C ASP A 199 -7.64 0.78 16.32
N LEU A 200 -8.10 -0.43 16.63
CA LEU A 200 -9.53 -0.75 16.59
C LEU A 200 -10.33 0.00 17.65
N ARG A 201 -9.78 0.20 18.87
CA ARG A 201 -10.43 0.98 19.92
C ARG A 201 -10.53 2.46 19.60
N GLU A 202 -9.50 3.04 18.99
CA GLU A 202 -9.50 4.45 18.61
C GLU A 202 -10.45 4.78 17.44
N VAL A 203 -10.61 3.85 16.49
CA VAL A 203 -11.34 4.12 15.23
C VAL A 203 -12.77 3.64 15.26
N ALA A 204 -13.04 2.58 15.98
CA ALA A 204 -14.38 2.01 16.10
C ALA A 204 -14.67 1.65 17.55
N GLN A 205 -15.86 2.02 18.02
CA GLN A 205 -16.44 1.45 19.25
C GLN A 205 -16.81 -0.02 18.97
N VAL A 206 -15.81 -0.88 18.76
CA VAL A 206 -16.04 -2.31 18.60
C VAL A 206 -16.31 -2.88 19.98
N ALA A 207 -17.56 -3.21 20.25
CA ALA A 207 -18.00 -3.74 21.54
C ALA A 207 -17.41 -5.14 21.82
N ASP A 208 -17.10 -5.91 20.76
CA ASP A 208 -16.60 -7.27 20.84
C ASP A 208 -15.24 -7.42 20.13
N LEU A 209 -14.18 -7.15 20.88
CA LEU A 209 -12.80 -7.28 20.40
C LEU A 209 -12.39 -8.75 20.19
N GLY A 210 -12.91 -9.69 21.00
CA GLY A 210 -12.57 -11.11 20.88
C GLY A 210 -13.06 -11.70 19.56
N THR A 211 -14.30 -11.40 19.18
CA THR A 211 -14.86 -11.82 17.88
C THR A 211 -14.14 -11.15 16.71
N MET A 212 -13.71 -9.90 16.86
CA MET A 212 -12.89 -9.22 15.86
C MET A 212 -11.52 -9.88 15.70
N GLU A 213 -10.85 -10.26 16.78
CA GLU A 213 -9.59 -11.00 16.75
C GLU A 213 -9.75 -12.36 16.04
N THR A 214 -10.85 -13.06 16.30
CA THR A 214 -11.21 -14.30 15.59
C THR A 214 -11.38 -14.04 14.08
N LEU A 215 -12.09 -12.97 13.70
CA LEU A 215 -12.20 -12.58 12.29
C LEU A 215 -10.84 -12.30 11.65
N MET A 216 -9.95 -11.62 12.36
CA MET A 216 -8.60 -11.34 11.86
C MET A 216 -7.80 -12.62 11.62
N GLN A 217 -7.89 -13.62 12.50
CA GLN A 217 -7.24 -14.92 12.31
C GLN A 217 -7.81 -15.65 11.08
N ILE A 218 -9.13 -15.73 10.94
CA ILE A 218 -9.78 -16.35 9.78
C ILE A 218 -9.35 -15.65 8.48
N LEU A 219 -9.29 -14.33 8.48
CA LEU A 219 -8.85 -13.54 7.32
C LEU A 219 -7.36 -13.76 7.01
N ALA A 220 -6.53 -14.02 8.01
CA ALA A 220 -5.13 -14.37 7.79
C ALA A 220 -5.00 -15.73 7.09
N GLU A 221 -5.72 -16.74 7.55
CA GLU A 221 -5.74 -18.08 6.95
C GLU A 221 -6.33 -18.10 5.53
N ARG A 222 -7.22 -17.14 5.22
CA ARG A 222 -7.90 -17.02 3.92
C ARG A 222 -7.32 -15.95 2.99
N SER A 223 -6.07 -15.57 3.19
CA SER A 223 -5.39 -14.71 2.22
C SER A 223 -5.34 -15.39 0.85
N ALA A 224 -5.52 -14.60 -0.22
CA ALA A 224 -5.66 -15.03 -1.60
C ALA A 224 -6.99 -15.74 -1.94
N GLN A 225 -7.94 -15.85 -1.01
CA GLN A 225 -9.23 -16.49 -1.26
C GLN A 225 -10.37 -15.47 -1.44
N GLN A 226 -11.46 -15.94 -2.07
CA GLN A 226 -12.68 -15.16 -2.19
C GLN A 226 -13.34 -14.94 -0.83
N LEU A 227 -13.71 -13.69 -0.58
CA LEU A 227 -14.32 -13.26 0.68
C LEU A 227 -15.85 -13.41 0.62
N ILE A 228 -16.38 -14.48 1.20
CA ILE A 228 -17.82 -14.75 1.27
C ILE A 228 -18.33 -14.28 2.64
N TYR A 229 -18.88 -13.07 2.68
CA TYR A 229 -19.32 -12.43 3.93
C TYR A 229 -20.34 -13.24 4.73
N SER A 230 -21.25 -13.96 4.06
CA SER A 230 -22.24 -14.80 4.74
C SER A 230 -21.64 -16.02 5.45
N ASN A 231 -20.55 -16.58 4.90
CA ASN A 231 -19.84 -17.69 5.55
C ASN A 231 -19.09 -17.18 6.79
N LEU A 232 -18.38 -16.07 6.68
CA LEU A 232 -17.69 -15.43 7.82
C LEU A 232 -18.69 -15.07 8.94
N ALA A 233 -19.83 -14.47 8.58
CA ALA A 233 -20.86 -14.09 9.54
C ALA A 233 -21.38 -15.29 10.35
N ARG A 234 -21.57 -16.44 9.67
CA ARG A 234 -22.00 -17.68 10.33
C ARG A 234 -20.92 -18.25 11.25
N GLU A 235 -19.67 -18.21 10.82
CA GLU A 235 -18.55 -18.75 11.61
C GLU A 235 -18.32 -17.98 12.91
N ILE A 236 -18.39 -16.66 12.86
CA ILE A 236 -18.15 -15.80 14.04
C ILE A 236 -19.44 -15.35 14.73
N GLN A 237 -20.59 -15.87 14.29
CA GLN A 237 -21.92 -15.64 14.90
C GLN A 237 -22.33 -14.16 14.99
N VAL A 238 -22.07 -13.37 13.94
CA VAL A 238 -22.51 -11.97 13.83
C VAL A 238 -23.28 -11.73 12.54
N SER A 239 -23.87 -10.54 12.39
CA SER A 239 -24.57 -10.18 11.14
C SER A 239 -23.61 -9.99 9.97
N VAL A 240 -24.09 -10.23 8.75
CA VAL A 240 -23.33 -9.99 7.50
C VAL A 240 -22.87 -8.53 7.39
N ASP A 241 -23.70 -7.59 7.84
CA ASP A 241 -23.37 -6.17 7.81
C ASP A 241 -22.29 -5.81 8.83
N THR A 242 -22.24 -6.49 9.97
CA THR A 242 -21.15 -6.36 10.94
C THR A 242 -19.83 -6.83 10.32
N VAL A 243 -19.82 -8.00 9.66
CA VAL A 243 -18.60 -8.49 8.96
C VAL A 243 -18.13 -7.53 7.88
N LYS A 244 -19.04 -7.02 7.02
CA LYS A 244 -18.69 -6.04 6.00
C LYS A 244 -18.05 -4.79 6.60
N ARG A 245 -18.65 -4.24 7.64
CA ARG A 245 -18.12 -3.07 8.35
C ARG A 245 -16.75 -3.33 8.97
N TRP A 246 -16.56 -4.51 9.56
CA TRP A 246 -15.29 -4.90 10.17
C TRP A 246 -14.18 -5.14 9.12
N VAL A 247 -14.49 -5.80 8.02
CA VAL A 247 -13.55 -5.97 6.90
C VAL A 247 -13.17 -4.62 6.29
N ASP A 248 -14.12 -3.70 6.12
CA ASP A 248 -13.84 -2.35 5.65
C ASP A 248 -12.91 -1.59 6.64
N LEU A 249 -13.14 -1.74 7.94
CA LEU A 249 -12.28 -1.19 8.98
C LEU A 249 -10.87 -1.78 8.93
N LEU A 250 -10.73 -3.10 8.85
CA LEU A 250 -9.43 -3.78 8.74
C LEU A 250 -8.68 -3.37 7.45
N THR A 251 -9.41 -3.15 6.36
CA THR A 251 -8.85 -2.62 5.11
C THR A 251 -8.29 -1.21 5.32
N ARG A 252 -9.05 -0.34 5.99
CA ARG A 252 -8.61 1.03 6.31
C ARG A 252 -7.42 1.05 7.26
N LEU A 253 -7.34 0.10 8.18
CA LEU A 253 -6.20 -0.06 9.10
C LEU A 253 -4.99 -0.74 8.43
N HIS A 254 -5.06 -0.99 7.13
CA HIS A 254 -4.02 -1.67 6.35
C HIS A 254 -3.63 -3.07 6.90
N TYR A 255 -4.57 -3.77 7.54
CA TYR A 255 -4.38 -5.17 7.88
C TYR A 255 -4.29 -6.05 6.64
N GLY A 256 -5.21 -5.79 5.71
CA GLY A 256 -5.25 -6.40 4.38
C GLY A 256 -5.90 -5.47 3.36
N PHE A 257 -6.19 -6.00 2.20
CA PHE A 257 -6.88 -5.30 1.13
C PHE A 257 -7.69 -6.25 0.27
N MET A 258 -8.63 -5.69 -0.48
CA MET A 258 -9.51 -6.45 -1.36
C MET A 258 -9.15 -6.21 -2.82
N VAL A 259 -9.00 -7.28 -3.58
CA VAL A 259 -8.94 -7.24 -5.05
C VAL A 259 -10.32 -7.63 -5.58
N ARG A 260 -10.98 -6.70 -6.26
CA ARG A 260 -12.32 -6.93 -6.81
C ARG A 260 -12.26 -7.55 -8.20
N PRO A 261 -13.26 -8.34 -8.59
CA PRO A 261 -13.31 -8.85 -9.95
C PRO A 261 -13.52 -7.73 -10.98
N TRP A 262 -12.95 -7.90 -12.16
CA TRP A 262 -13.15 -6.98 -13.27
C TRP A 262 -14.39 -7.38 -14.08
N PHE A 263 -15.23 -6.38 -14.38
CA PHE A 263 -16.33 -6.48 -15.32
C PHE A 263 -16.46 -5.16 -16.09
N THR A 264 -16.85 -5.24 -17.34
CA THR A 264 -17.22 -4.05 -18.13
C THR A 264 -18.38 -3.28 -17.51
N ASN A 265 -19.26 -3.95 -16.77
CA ASN A 265 -20.34 -3.33 -15.99
C ASN A 265 -19.93 -3.20 -14.52
N ILE A 266 -19.68 -1.96 -14.07
CA ILE A 266 -19.25 -1.62 -12.73
C ILE A 266 -20.22 -2.12 -11.64
N ALA A 267 -21.54 -2.00 -11.86
CA ALA A 267 -22.55 -2.44 -10.90
C ALA A 267 -22.51 -3.96 -10.67
N LYS A 268 -22.14 -4.74 -11.70
CA LYS A 268 -21.95 -6.19 -11.61
C LYS A 268 -20.66 -6.54 -10.86
N ALA A 269 -19.58 -5.78 -11.05
CA ALA A 269 -18.33 -5.96 -10.31
C ALA A 269 -18.52 -5.77 -8.81
N LEU A 270 -19.31 -4.78 -8.40
CA LEU A 270 -19.55 -4.45 -6.99
C LEU A 270 -20.37 -5.51 -6.23
N ARG A 271 -21.12 -6.35 -6.95
CA ARG A 271 -22.00 -7.40 -6.38
C ARG A 271 -21.32 -8.77 -6.25
N LYS A 272 -20.09 -8.92 -6.76
CA LYS A 272 -19.33 -10.16 -6.71
C LYS A 272 -18.31 -10.14 -5.58
N GLU A 273 -18.00 -11.33 -5.07
CA GLU A 273 -17.07 -11.51 -3.96
C GLU A 273 -15.67 -11.04 -4.35
N PRO A 274 -15.03 -10.15 -3.54
CA PRO A 274 -13.63 -9.81 -3.73
C PRO A 274 -12.72 -10.94 -3.25
N LYS A 275 -11.48 -11.00 -3.74
CA LYS A 275 -10.40 -11.73 -3.07
C LYS A 275 -9.82 -10.87 -1.94
N TRP A 276 -9.46 -11.51 -0.85
CA TRP A 276 -8.80 -10.86 0.29
C TRP A 276 -7.31 -11.18 0.31
N PHE A 277 -6.49 -10.19 0.63
CA PHE A 277 -5.05 -10.33 0.75
C PHE A 277 -4.55 -9.62 2.01
N LEU A 278 -3.64 -10.27 2.75
CA LEU A 278 -2.91 -9.61 3.83
C LEU A 278 -1.87 -8.63 3.29
N ARG A 279 -1.50 -7.64 4.10
CA ARG A 279 -0.36 -6.75 3.81
C ARG A 279 0.99 -7.37 4.17
N ASP A 280 1.02 -8.35 5.04
CA ASP A 280 2.23 -9.09 5.44
C ASP A 280 2.13 -10.55 4.99
N TRP A 281 2.69 -10.83 3.81
CA TRP A 281 2.70 -12.18 3.23
C TRP A 281 3.62 -13.16 3.95
N GLY A 282 4.69 -12.67 4.62
CA GLY A 282 5.68 -13.55 5.27
C GLY A 282 5.12 -14.31 6.49
N GLY A 283 3.91 -13.95 6.99
CA GLY A 283 3.22 -14.66 8.07
C GLY A 283 2.39 -15.87 7.61
N LEU A 284 2.19 -16.04 6.30
CA LEU A 284 1.36 -17.10 5.76
C LEU A 284 2.08 -18.45 5.76
N ALA A 285 1.39 -19.50 6.22
CA ALA A 285 1.93 -20.86 6.29
C ALA A 285 1.87 -21.58 4.94
N ASP A 286 0.80 -21.37 4.16
CA ASP A 286 0.64 -21.94 2.83
C ASP A 286 1.50 -21.19 1.81
N ASP A 287 2.40 -21.88 1.13
CA ASP A 287 3.34 -21.26 0.18
C ASP A 287 2.63 -20.73 -1.08
N GLY A 288 1.53 -21.33 -1.52
CA GLY A 288 0.74 -20.86 -2.64
C GLY A 288 0.06 -19.53 -2.32
N ALA A 289 -0.64 -19.46 -1.18
CA ALA A 289 -1.26 -18.24 -0.69
C ALA A 289 -0.21 -17.15 -0.40
N ARG A 290 0.98 -17.54 0.11
CA ARG A 290 2.11 -16.63 0.32
C ARG A 290 2.61 -16.04 -0.99
N ALA A 291 2.80 -16.86 -2.02
CA ALA A 291 3.24 -16.43 -3.35
C ALA A 291 2.24 -15.46 -3.99
N GLU A 292 0.96 -15.80 -3.98
CA GLU A 292 -0.09 -14.96 -4.53
C GLU A 292 -0.20 -13.64 -3.76
N THR A 293 -0.11 -13.68 -2.42
CA THR A 293 -0.16 -12.47 -1.56
C THR A 293 1.08 -11.58 -1.76
N LEU A 294 2.27 -12.15 -1.90
CA LEU A 294 3.50 -11.41 -2.22
C LEU A 294 3.32 -10.65 -3.54
N VAL A 295 2.88 -11.35 -4.59
CA VAL A 295 2.63 -10.72 -5.90
C VAL A 295 1.54 -9.65 -5.78
N ALA A 296 0.44 -9.93 -5.07
CA ALA A 296 -0.65 -8.96 -4.85
C ALA A 296 -0.14 -7.66 -4.18
N CYS A 297 0.72 -7.77 -3.17
CA CYS A 297 1.30 -6.61 -2.48
C CYS A 297 2.24 -5.80 -3.39
N HIS A 298 3.04 -6.45 -4.23
CA HIS A 298 3.89 -5.79 -5.22
C HIS A 298 3.06 -5.09 -6.29
N LEU A 299 2.02 -5.74 -6.82
CA LEU A 299 1.11 -5.14 -7.79
C LEU A 299 0.34 -3.96 -7.20
N LEU A 300 -0.14 -4.08 -5.96
CA LEU A 300 -0.83 -2.98 -5.29
C LEU A 300 0.09 -1.77 -5.11
N LYS A 301 1.35 -2.00 -4.71
CA LYS A 301 2.35 -0.94 -4.62
C LYS A 301 2.61 -0.29 -5.98
N ALA A 302 2.70 -1.09 -7.04
CA ALA A 302 2.93 -0.59 -8.39
C ALA A 302 1.74 0.27 -8.89
N VAL A 303 0.50 -0.23 -8.81
CA VAL A 303 -0.69 0.52 -9.27
C VAL A 303 -0.91 1.80 -8.46
N ASP A 304 -0.68 1.75 -7.14
CA ASP A 304 -0.76 2.92 -6.28
C ASP A 304 0.36 3.92 -6.62
N GLY A 305 1.60 3.45 -6.75
CA GLY A 305 2.76 4.30 -7.05
C GLY A 305 2.70 4.93 -8.44
N TRP A 306 2.29 4.19 -9.47
CA TRP A 306 2.10 4.74 -10.82
C TRP A 306 1.02 5.84 -10.84
N THR A 307 -0.05 5.64 -10.08
CA THR A 307 -1.12 6.64 -9.95
C THR A 307 -0.64 7.86 -9.19
N ASP A 308 0.07 7.67 -8.08
CA ASP A 308 0.60 8.77 -7.25
C ASP A 308 1.69 9.59 -7.97
N LEU A 309 2.42 8.95 -8.90
CA LEU A 309 3.41 9.61 -9.77
C LEU A 309 2.79 10.25 -11.03
N GLY A 310 1.48 10.10 -11.25
CA GLY A 310 0.80 10.73 -12.37
C GLY A 310 0.95 10.03 -13.72
N PHE A 311 1.41 8.75 -13.76
CA PHE A 311 1.51 7.98 -15.02
C PHE A 311 0.13 7.58 -15.58
N GLY A 312 -0.95 7.77 -14.85
CA GLY A 312 -2.31 7.47 -15.25
C GLY A 312 -3.15 6.94 -14.08
N GLU A 313 -4.34 6.44 -14.41
CA GLU A 313 -5.21 5.77 -13.44
C GLU A 313 -5.01 4.26 -13.53
N PHE A 314 -4.58 3.65 -12.42
CA PHE A 314 -4.32 2.21 -12.39
C PHE A 314 -5.19 1.52 -11.35
N GLU A 315 -5.64 0.30 -11.67
CA GLU A 315 -6.44 -0.52 -10.79
C GLU A 315 -5.95 -1.96 -10.78
N LEU A 316 -5.97 -2.59 -9.60
CA LEU A 316 -5.72 -4.01 -9.44
C LEU A 316 -7.06 -4.75 -9.35
N ARG A 317 -7.24 -5.73 -10.22
CA ARG A 317 -8.45 -6.54 -10.37
C ARG A 317 -8.09 -8.02 -10.49
N TYR A 318 -9.09 -8.92 -10.48
CA TYR A 318 -8.94 -10.31 -10.88
C TYR A 318 -10.04 -10.70 -11.87
N LEU A 319 -9.88 -11.83 -12.53
CA LEU A 319 -10.86 -12.34 -13.48
C LEU A 319 -11.40 -13.70 -13.06
N ARG A 320 -12.72 -13.87 -13.11
CA ARG A 320 -13.38 -15.15 -12.91
C ARG A 320 -14.69 -15.19 -13.69
N ASP A 321 -14.86 -16.26 -14.47
CA ASP A 321 -16.09 -16.48 -15.26
C ASP A 321 -17.09 -17.42 -14.55
N LYS A 322 -18.20 -17.70 -15.25
CA LYS A 322 -19.25 -18.61 -14.77
C LYS A 322 -18.80 -20.08 -14.74
N GLN A 323 -17.83 -20.46 -15.56
CA GLN A 323 -17.24 -21.79 -15.62
C GLN A 323 -16.12 -21.98 -14.57
N LYS A 324 -15.97 -21.02 -13.66
CA LYS A 324 -14.96 -20.97 -12.59
C LYS A 324 -13.51 -20.90 -13.11
N ARG A 325 -13.28 -20.59 -14.40
CA ARG A 325 -11.95 -20.24 -14.88
C ARG A 325 -11.54 -18.93 -14.23
N GLU A 326 -10.30 -18.84 -13.82
CA GLU A 326 -9.78 -17.71 -13.06
C GLU A 326 -8.40 -17.30 -13.56
N VAL A 327 -8.08 -16.03 -13.45
CA VAL A 327 -6.74 -15.46 -13.51
C VAL A 327 -6.57 -14.57 -12.28
N ASP A 328 -5.48 -14.75 -11.55
CA ASP A 328 -5.29 -14.18 -10.22
C ASP A 328 -5.31 -12.66 -10.21
N PHE A 329 -4.69 -12.04 -11.21
CA PHE A 329 -4.65 -10.58 -11.31
C PHE A 329 -4.83 -10.07 -12.74
N LEU A 330 -5.48 -8.92 -12.81
CA LEU A 330 -5.55 -8.05 -13.98
C LEU A 330 -5.16 -6.63 -13.53
N VAL A 331 -4.16 -6.06 -14.17
CA VAL A 331 -3.88 -4.63 -14.03
C VAL A 331 -4.60 -3.88 -15.14
N VAL A 332 -5.40 -2.89 -14.73
CA VAL A 332 -6.14 -1.99 -15.62
C VAL A 332 -5.43 -0.64 -15.63
N LYS A 333 -5.18 -0.07 -16.80
CA LYS A 333 -4.60 1.26 -17.00
C LYS A 333 -5.59 2.14 -17.76
N ASN A 334 -5.97 3.28 -17.21
CA ASN A 334 -6.92 4.22 -17.82
C ASN A 334 -8.19 3.51 -18.31
N HIS A 335 -8.80 2.70 -17.41
CA HIS A 335 -10.00 1.89 -17.63
C HIS A 335 -9.86 0.78 -18.69
N LYS A 336 -8.66 0.49 -19.20
CA LYS A 336 -8.42 -0.58 -20.17
C LYS A 336 -7.56 -1.68 -19.56
N PRO A 337 -7.91 -2.97 -19.79
CA PRO A 337 -7.04 -4.09 -19.43
C PRO A 337 -5.64 -3.93 -20.01
N TRP A 338 -4.62 -4.01 -19.16
CA TRP A 338 -3.24 -3.84 -19.60
C TRP A 338 -2.49 -5.16 -19.60
N PHE A 339 -2.42 -5.85 -18.45
CA PHE A 339 -1.80 -7.17 -18.41
C PHE A 339 -2.47 -8.09 -17.37
N LEU A 340 -2.38 -9.39 -17.64
CA LEU A 340 -2.87 -10.49 -16.83
C LEU A 340 -1.73 -11.19 -16.10
N LEU A 341 -2.00 -11.70 -14.90
CA LEU A 341 -1.04 -12.51 -14.15
C LEU A 341 -1.72 -13.72 -13.51
N GLU A 342 -1.08 -14.86 -13.66
CA GLU A 342 -1.33 -16.12 -12.93
C GLU A 342 -0.08 -16.42 -12.10
N VAL A 343 -0.22 -16.83 -10.83
CA VAL A 343 0.90 -17.10 -9.94
C VAL A 343 1.02 -18.60 -9.67
N LYS A 344 2.21 -19.15 -9.84
CA LYS A 344 2.52 -20.54 -9.56
C LYS A 344 3.79 -20.63 -8.71
N MET A 345 3.85 -21.60 -7.80
CA MET A 345 5.08 -21.88 -7.06
C MET A 345 6.18 -22.46 -7.96
N SER A 346 5.88 -23.53 -8.67
CA SER A 346 6.85 -24.28 -9.50
C SER A 346 6.30 -24.78 -10.82
N ASP A 347 4.98 -24.78 -11.01
CA ASP A 347 4.37 -25.28 -12.27
C ASP A 347 4.67 -24.32 -13.43
N THR A 348 5.36 -24.84 -14.43
CA THR A 348 5.73 -24.14 -15.68
C THR A 348 4.78 -24.45 -16.84
N SER A 349 3.76 -25.29 -16.64
CA SER A 349 2.74 -25.56 -17.65
C SER A 349 1.85 -24.34 -17.79
N LEU A 350 1.85 -23.71 -18.96
CA LEU A 350 1.10 -22.47 -19.19
C LEU A 350 -0.41 -22.65 -18.99
N SER A 351 -0.99 -21.85 -18.09
CA SER A 351 -2.43 -21.91 -17.79
C SER A 351 -3.29 -21.56 -19.00
N PRO A 352 -4.23 -22.44 -19.41
CA PRO A 352 -5.16 -22.14 -20.51
C PRO A 352 -6.05 -20.91 -20.24
N SER A 353 -6.28 -20.59 -18.95
CA SER A 353 -7.06 -19.42 -18.54
C SER A 353 -6.43 -18.12 -19.02
N LEU A 354 -5.10 -18.01 -19.04
CA LEU A 354 -4.40 -16.82 -19.52
C LEU A 354 -4.72 -16.50 -20.98
N ALA A 355 -4.61 -17.48 -21.87
CA ALA A 355 -4.91 -17.29 -23.29
C ALA A 355 -6.40 -16.94 -23.51
N HIS A 356 -7.29 -17.64 -22.79
CA HIS A 356 -8.73 -17.38 -22.85
C HIS A 356 -9.06 -15.93 -22.44
N PHE A 357 -8.60 -15.50 -21.26
CA PHE A 357 -8.92 -14.17 -20.77
C PHE A 357 -8.15 -13.06 -21.50
N GLN A 358 -6.94 -13.32 -22.02
CA GLN A 358 -6.25 -12.35 -22.86
C GLN A 358 -7.05 -12.03 -24.13
N THR A 359 -7.56 -13.06 -24.80
CA THR A 359 -8.43 -12.89 -25.98
C THR A 359 -9.71 -12.12 -25.61
N GLN A 360 -10.35 -12.48 -24.50
CA GLN A 360 -11.60 -11.86 -24.07
C GLN A 360 -11.44 -10.40 -23.66
N THR A 361 -10.35 -10.06 -22.94
CA THR A 361 -10.11 -8.72 -22.41
C THR A 361 -9.33 -7.83 -23.34
N ARG A 362 -8.64 -8.43 -24.33
CA ARG A 362 -7.66 -7.75 -25.21
C ARG A 362 -6.51 -7.10 -24.44
N ALA A 363 -6.14 -7.69 -23.30
CA ALA A 363 -4.97 -7.23 -22.54
C ALA A 363 -3.70 -7.37 -23.39
N ALA A 364 -2.81 -6.36 -23.35
CA ALA A 364 -1.59 -6.34 -24.14
C ALA A 364 -0.63 -7.48 -23.80
N HIS A 365 -0.61 -7.92 -22.53
CA HIS A 365 0.30 -8.95 -22.06
C HIS A 365 -0.43 -9.94 -21.13
N ALA A 366 0.11 -11.17 -21.04
CA ALA A 366 -0.36 -12.19 -20.12
C ALA A 366 0.82 -13.03 -19.61
N PHE A 367 0.98 -13.10 -18.30
CA PHE A 367 2.14 -13.69 -17.65
C PHE A 367 1.74 -14.79 -16.67
N GLN A 368 2.42 -15.93 -16.71
CA GLN A 368 2.43 -16.89 -15.62
C GLN A 368 3.73 -16.69 -14.82
N LEU A 369 3.60 -16.13 -13.62
CA LEU A 369 4.73 -15.92 -12.73
C LEU A 369 5.03 -17.20 -11.98
N VAL A 370 6.26 -17.70 -12.10
CA VAL A 370 6.73 -18.88 -11.36
C VAL A 370 7.79 -18.47 -10.35
N VAL A 371 7.53 -18.74 -9.07
CA VAL A 371 8.34 -18.28 -7.94
C VAL A 371 9.68 -18.99 -7.89
N SER A 372 9.70 -20.30 -8.17
CA SER A 372 10.91 -21.14 -8.09
C SER A 372 11.90 -20.90 -9.24
N LEU A 373 11.48 -20.26 -10.32
CA LEU A 373 12.37 -20.01 -11.46
C LEU A 373 13.45 -18.97 -11.11
N ALA A 374 14.67 -19.24 -11.57
CA ALA A 374 15.77 -18.31 -11.47
C ALA A 374 15.54 -17.05 -12.32
N TYR A 375 16.16 -15.95 -11.92
CA TYR A 375 16.14 -14.70 -12.68
C TYR A 375 16.63 -14.91 -14.12
N GLN A 376 15.95 -14.23 -15.06
CA GLN A 376 16.32 -14.17 -16.46
C GLN A 376 16.46 -12.67 -16.87
N PRO A 377 17.55 -12.27 -17.54
CA PRO A 377 17.78 -10.87 -17.97
C PRO A 377 16.97 -10.52 -19.23
N ALA A 378 15.66 -10.70 -19.15
CA ALA A 378 14.75 -10.47 -20.27
C ALA A 378 13.59 -9.57 -19.85
N ASP A 379 13.28 -8.59 -20.68
CA ASP A 379 12.13 -7.71 -20.46
C ASP A 379 10.82 -8.46 -20.74
N CYS A 380 10.04 -8.69 -19.67
CA CYS A 380 8.77 -9.41 -19.76
C CYS A 380 7.77 -8.69 -20.67
N PHE A 381 7.78 -7.35 -20.66
CA PHE A 381 6.79 -6.52 -21.38
C PHE A 381 7.04 -6.40 -22.88
N ARG A 382 8.10 -7.03 -23.40
CA ARG A 382 8.28 -7.20 -24.87
C ARG A 382 7.47 -8.34 -25.45
N VAL A 383 6.86 -9.19 -24.59
CA VAL A 383 6.09 -10.36 -25.01
C VAL A 383 4.59 -10.04 -24.96
N HIS A 384 3.88 -10.23 -26.08
CA HIS A 384 2.45 -9.93 -26.18
C HIS A 384 1.55 -11.17 -26.15
N ARG A 385 2.12 -12.37 -26.13
CA ARG A 385 1.40 -13.65 -25.97
C ARG A 385 1.53 -14.14 -24.53
N PRO A 386 0.68 -15.07 -24.08
CA PRO A 386 0.86 -15.73 -22.80
C PRO A 386 2.24 -16.36 -22.69
N VAL A 387 2.94 -16.10 -21.59
CA VAL A 387 4.32 -16.57 -21.38
C VAL A 387 4.59 -16.84 -19.91
N VAL A 388 5.39 -17.88 -19.65
CA VAL A 388 5.92 -18.19 -18.31
C VAL A 388 7.14 -17.33 -18.06
N VAL A 389 7.16 -16.64 -16.91
CA VAL A 389 8.26 -15.75 -16.51
C VAL A 389 8.66 -16.00 -15.05
N PRO A 390 9.95 -15.86 -14.70
CA PRO A 390 10.36 -15.91 -13.29
C PRO A 390 9.75 -14.73 -12.53
N ALA A 391 9.16 -15.01 -11.35
CA ALA A 391 8.61 -13.96 -10.50
C ALA A 391 9.66 -12.89 -10.16
N ARG A 392 10.92 -13.29 -9.91
CA ARG A 392 12.05 -12.39 -9.62
C ARG A 392 12.30 -11.40 -10.75
N THR A 393 12.26 -11.86 -12.02
CA THR A 393 12.43 -11.00 -13.20
C THR A 393 11.27 -10.02 -13.35
N PHE A 394 10.05 -10.52 -13.29
CA PHE A 394 8.86 -9.66 -13.43
C PHE A 394 8.77 -8.59 -12.34
N LEU A 395 8.91 -9.00 -11.07
CA LEU A 395 8.79 -8.08 -9.93
C LEU A 395 9.93 -7.05 -9.87
N SER A 396 11.10 -7.34 -10.47
CA SER A 396 12.20 -6.38 -10.58
C SER A 396 11.88 -5.21 -11.52
N GLN A 397 10.93 -5.40 -12.44
CA GLN A 397 10.52 -4.38 -13.40
C GLN A 397 9.44 -3.44 -12.85
N LEU A 398 8.88 -3.73 -11.67
CA LEU A 398 7.88 -2.90 -10.99
C LEU A 398 8.53 -1.85 -10.05
N LEU A 399 7.69 -1.07 -9.33
CA LEU A 399 8.12 -0.11 -8.29
C LEU A 399 8.52 -0.78 -6.98
#